data_831b19904b7bb2d09b9bb3848e0ffbcd
#
_entry.id   831b19904b7bb2d09b9bb3848e0ffbcd
#
_cell.length_a   1.000
_cell.length_b   1.000
_cell.length_c   1.000
_cell.angle_alpha   90.00
_cell.angle_beta   90.00
_cell.angle_gamma   90.00
#
_symmetry.space_group_name_H-M   'P 1'
#
loop_
_entity.id
_entity.type
_entity.pdbx_description
1 polymer ?
#
loop_
_entity_poly.entity_id
_entity_poly.type
_entity_poly.pdbx_seq_one_letter_code
_entity_poly.pdbx_strand_id
1 'polypeptide(L)'
;EVKKVVKQVPIDTQNLIKKIPGLEEVEEILQKIDVQHRFEKDNGSGVRTLASILRVSLDFDFYEELGHDRSVIVQTLKSRANDYDPVITDSLSNLLVVAERTFHLEEVAVKNLEVGMRLAQELRLDDGFLVASCGADVDRQLLKVIRNYNSCYAESPFPSKLQVTVPIAH
;
A
#
# COMPACT_ATOMS: atom_id res chain seq x y z
N GLU A 1 16.97 7.01 13.17
CA GLU A 1 15.78 7.39 13.98
C GLU A 1 14.50 6.73 13.42
N VAL A 2 14.20 6.84 12.14
CA VAL A 2 13.00 6.28 11.48
C VAL A 2 12.89 4.76 11.67
N LYS A 3 13.98 4.00 11.49
CA LYS A 3 13.99 2.54 11.74
C LYS A 3 13.58 2.15 13.17
N LYS A 4 13.84 3.02 14.15
CA LYS A 4 13.49 2.76 15.55
C LYS A 4 11.99 2.96 15.78
N VAL A 5 11.39 3.93 15.11
CA VAL A 5 9.95 4.21 15.19
C VAL A 5 9.15 3.08 14.54
N VAL A 6 9.51 2.66 13.34
CA VAL A 6 8.81 1.56 12.62
C VAL A 6 8.84 0.24 13.41
N LYS A 7 9.93 -0.05 14.11
CA LYS A 7 10.05 -1.23 14.98
C LYS A 7 9.17 -1.14 16.23
N GLN A 8 8.87 0.07 16.70
CA GLN A 8 8.08 0.28 17.91
C GLN A 8 6.57 0.17 17.65
N VAL A 9 6.12 0.45 16.41
CA VAL A 9 4.69 0.45 16.05
C VAL A 9 3.97 -0.86 16.38
N PRO A 10 4.48 -2.06 16.05
CA PRO A 10 3.80 -3.31 16.41
C PRO A 10 3.64 -3.50 17.92
N ILE A 11 4.65 -3.11 18.69
CA ILE A 11 4.66 -3.21 20.17
C ILE A 11 3.63 -2.25 20.76
N ASP A 12 3.60 -1.01 20.29
CA ASP A 12 2.66 0.01 20.75
C ASP A 12 1.22 -0.38 20.39
N THR A 13 1.00 -0.88 19.16
CA THR A 13 -0.29 -1.40 18.72
C THR A 13 -0.75 -2.57 19.59
N GLN A 14 0.12 -3.54 19.87
CA GLN A 14 -0.19 -4.64 20.77
C GLN A 14 -0.62 -4.16 22.15
N ASN A 15 0.07 -3.18 22.72
CA ASN A 15 -0.29 -2.61 24.02
C ASN A 15 -1.67 -1.93 24.03
N LEU A 16 -2.07 -1.34 22.90
CA LEU A 16 -3.39 -0.72 22.76
C LEU A 16 -4.51 -1.75 22.64
N ILE A 17 -4.32 -2.83 21.87
CA ILE A 17 -5.38 -3.82 21.61
C ILE A 17 -5.51 -4.88 22.68
N LYS A 18 -4.48 -5.11 23.49
CA LYS A 18 -4.41 -6.16 24.52
C LYS A 18 -5.62 -6.25 25.47
N LYS A 19 -6.35 -5.14 25.65
CA LYS A 19 -7.52 -5.05 26.52
C LYS A 19 -8.85 -5.12 25.76
N ILE A 20 -8.81 -5.35 24.44
CA ILE A 20 -10.02 -5.40 23.62
C ILE A 20 -10.42 -6.87 23.41
N PRO A 21 -11.54 -7.32 23.96
CA PRO A 21 -12.00 -8.70 23.78
C PRO A 21 -12.21 -9.03 22.30
N GLY A 22 -11.81 -10.25 21.90
CA GLY A 22 -11.95 -10.73 20.51
C GLY A 22 -10.77 -10.38 19.59
N LEU A 23 -9.70 -9.73 20.10
CA LEU A 23 -8.49 -9.44 19.36
C LEU A 23 -7.29 -10.29 19.78
N GLU A 24 -7.51 -11.40 20.46
CA GLU A 24 -6.45 -12.27 20.99
C GLU A 24 -5.56 -12.83 19.87
N GLU A 25 -6.15 -13.23 18.73
CA GLU A 25 -5.42 -13.72 17.57
C GLU A 25 -4.58 -12.60 16.93
N VAL A 26 -5.11 -11.38 16.85
CA VAL A 26 -4.37 -10.22 16.35
C VAL A 26 -3.19 -9.88 17.25
N GLU A 27 -3.38 -9.97 18.57
CA GLU A 27 -2.30 -9.78 19.54
C GLU A 27 -1.20 -10.82 19.32
N GLU A 28 -1.55 -12.09 19.12
CA GLU A 28 -0.58 -13.16 18.86
C GLU A 28 0.19 -12.94 17.54
N ILE A 29 -0.49 -12.47 16.48
CA ILE A 29 0.16 -12.10 15.21
C ILE A 29 1.18 -10.99 15.44
N LEU A 30 0.81 -9.92 16.15
CA LEU A 30 1.69 -8.79 16.42
C LEU A 30 2.90 -9.17 17.27
N GLN A 31 2.75 -10.10 18.22
CA GLN A 31 3.88 -10.65 19.00
C GLN A 31 4.90 -11.35 18.11
N LYS A 32 4.46 -12.01 17.04
CA LYS A 32 5.33 -12.78 16.14
C LYS A 32 6.01 -11.93 15.07
N ILE A 33 5.62 -10.67 14.90
CA ILE A 33 6.27 -9.74 13.96
C ILE A 33 7.62 -9.25 14.46
N ASP A 34 7.95 -9.43 15.74
CA ASP A 34 9.17 -8.89 16.32
C ASP A 34 10.41 -9.26 15.51
N VAL A 35 11.16 -8.22 15.16
CA VAL A 35 12.30 -8.20 14.22
C VAL A 35 13.46 -9.11 14.64
N GLN A 36 13.43 -9.65 15.85
CA GLN A 36 14.49 -10.50 16.38
C GLN A 36 14.28 -12.00 16.11
N HIS A 37 13.10 -12.40 15.65
CA HIS A 37 12.83 -13.80 15.37
C HIS A 37 13.24 -14.13 13.92
N ARG A 38 14.14 -15.11 13.79
CA ARG A 38 14.41 -15.75 12.50
C ARG A 38 13.13 -16.39 11.99
N PHE A 39 12.99 -16.44 10.68
CA PHE A 39 11.92 -17.18 10.05
C PHE A 39 11.90 -18.62 10.60
N GLU A 40 10.80 -19.00 11.21
CA GLU A 40 10.52 -20.37 11.62
C GLU A 40 9.36 -20.90 10.77
N LYS A 41 9.55 -22.10 10.23
CA LYS A 41 8.51 -22.73 9.40
C LYS A 41 7.22 -22.90 10.19
N ASP A 42 6.08 -22.55 9.57
CA ASP A 42 4.77 -22.65 10.21
C ASP A 42 4.44 -24.12 10.55
N ASN A 43 3.91 -24.35 11.74
CA ASN A 43 3.43 -25.65 12.22
C ASN A 43 1.95 -25.86 11.92
N GLY A 44 1.35 -25.06 11.00
CA GLY A 44 -0.05 -25.15 10.60
C GLY A 44 -1.01 -24.29 11.45
N SER A 45 -0.52 -23.39 12.29
CA SER A 45 -1.37 -22.51 13.12
C SER A 45 -2.01 -21.35 12.34
N GLY A 46 -1.56 -21.06 11.14
CA GLY A 46 -1.97 -19.90 10.36
C GLY A 46 -1.43 -18.55 10.88
N VAL A 47 -1.31 -18.39 12.19
CA VAL A 47 -0.84 -17.15 12.84
C VAL A 47 0.57 -16.77 12.40
N ARG A 48 1.48 -17.76 12.27
CA ARG A 48 2.84 -17.50 11.79
C ARG A 48 2.86 -17.03 10.33
N THR A 49 2.03 -17.62 9.50
CA THR A 49 1.88 -17.22 8.10
C THR A 49 1.37 -15.78 8.02
N LEU A 50 0.34 -15.43 8.80
CA LEU A 50 -0.20 -14.07 8.87
C LEU A 50 0.84 -13.07 9.38
N ALA A 51 1.60 -13.43 10.42
CA ALA A 51 2.70 -12.60 10.92
C ALA A 51 3.80 -12.40 9.87
N SER A 52 4.15 -13.45 9.10
CA SER A 52 5.13 -13.37 8.01
C SER A 52 4.64 -12.46 6.87
N ILE A 53 3.37 -12.57 6.48
CA ILE A 53 2.75 -11.68 5.47
C ILE A 53 2.81 -10.23 5.96
N LEU A 54 2.35 -9.96 7.18
CA LEU A 54 2.33 -8.62 7.73
C LEU A 54 3.74 -8.03 7.84
N ARG A 55 4.72 -8.81 8.26
CA ARG A 55 6.12 -8.37 8.33
C ARG A 55 6.69 -8.00 6.97
N VAL A 56 6.50 -8.87 5.97
CA VAL A 56 6.95 -8.59 4.59
C VAL A 56 6.29 -7.34 4.04
N SER A 57 4.98 -7.15 4.30
CA SER A 57 4.24 -5.98 3.85
C SER A 57 4.73 -4.69 4.51
N LEU A 58 4.96 -4.69 5.83
CA LEU A 58 5.46 -3.52 6.55
C LEU A 58 6.87 -3.12 6.10
N ASP A 59 7.75 -4.10 5.90
CA ASP A 59 9.11 -3.82 5.46
C ASP A 59 9.15 -3.38 3.98
N PHE A 60 8.25 -3.92 3.13
CA PHE A 60 8.09 -3.47 1.76
C PHE A 60 7.65 -2.01 1.70
N ASP A 61 6.56 -1.66 2.40
CA ASP A 61 6.01 -0.31 2.50
C ASP A 61 7.06 0.69 3.02
N PHE A 62 7.78 0.31 4.06
CA PHE A 62 8.87 1.13 4.61
C PHE A 62 9.97 1.44 3.59
N TYR A 63 10.40 0.46 2.78
CA TYR A 63 11.40 0.70 1.75
C TYR A 63 10.83 1.51 0.58
N GLU A 64 9.56 1.33 0.23
CA GLU A 64 8.87 2.12 -0.80
C GLU A 64 8.77 3.60 -0.38
N GLU A 65 8.44 3.89 0.89
CA GLU A 65 8.44 5.24 1.46
C GLU A 65 9.83 5.89 1.44
N LEU A 66 10.89 5.11 1.53
CA LEU A 66 12.27 5.58 1.39
C LEU A 66 12.67 5.84 -0.08
N GLY A 67 11.80 5.60 -1.04
CA GLY A 67 12.02 5.83 -2.46
C GLY A 67 12.80 4.73 -3.17
N HIS A 68 12.89 3.52 -2.60
CA HIS A 68 13.52 2.40 -3.29
C HIS A 68 12.60 1.83 -4.38
N ASP A 69 13.18 1.40 -5.50
CA ASP A 69 12.44 0.70 -6.54
C ASP A 69 11.89 -0.64 -6.05
N ARG A 70 10.66 -0.96 -6.43
CA ARG A 70 9.96 -2.20 -6.04
C ARG A 70 10.76 -3.47 -6.35
N SER A 71 11.43 -3.52 -7.50
CA SER A 71 12.29 -4.64 -7.89
C SER A 71 13.48 -4.80 -6.93
N VAL A 72 14.09 -3.70 -6.51
CA VAL A 72 15.21 -3.68 -5.56
C VAL A 72 14.73 -4.11 -4.17
N ILE A 73 13.55 -3.64 -3.75
CA ILE A 73 12.94 -4.04 -2.47
C ILE A 73 12.73 -5.56 -2.44
N VAL A 74 12.07 -6.12 -3.47
CA VAL A 74 11.82 -7.56 -3.55
C VAL A 74 13.11 -8.37 -3.52
N GLN A 75 14.13 -7.97 -4.27
CA GLN A 75 15.44 -8.63 -4.24
C GLN A 75 16.08 -8.57 -2.84
N THR A 76 15.97 -7.42 -2.18
CA THR A 76 16.48 -7.24 -0.81
C THR A 76 15.79 -8.17 0.17
N LEU A 77 14.45 -8.27 0.12
CA LEU A 77 13.68 -9.18 0.97
C LEU A 77 14.03 -10.65 0.70
N LYS A 78 14.11 -11.06 -0.58
CA LYS A 78 14.50 -12.42 -0.98
C LYS A 78 15.91 -12.79 -0.55
N SER A 79 16.86 -11.87 -0.60
CA SER A 79 18.25 -12.11 -0.16
C SER A 79 18.37 -12.41 1.33
N ARG A 80 17.34 -12.08 2.12
CA ARG A 80 17.30 -12.25 3.57
C ARG A 80 16.39 -13.44 3.98
N ALA A 81 16.56 -14.57 3.32
CA ALA A 81 15.75 -15.78 3.53
C ALA A 81 15.76 -16.33 4.99
N ASN A 82 16.72 -15.92 5.82
CA ASN A 82 16.72 -16.23 7.25
C ASN A 82 15.75 -15.37 8.06
N ASP A 83 15.34 -14.21 7.52
CA ASP A 83 14.47 -13.24 8.19
C ASP A 83 13.04 -13.30 7.68
N TYR A 84 12.84 -13.74 6.44
CA TYR A 84 11.54 -13.77 5.76
C TYR A 84 11.23 -15.16 5.21
N ASP A 85 9.93 -15.48 5.18
CA ASP A 85 9.43 -16.68 4.52
C ASP A 85 9.65 -16.57 3.00
N PRO A 86 10.41 -17.50 2.37
CA PRO A 86 10.64 -17.48 0.93
C PRO A 86 9.34 -17.58 0.13
N VAL A 87 8.34 -18.33 0.62
CA VAL A 87 7.04 -18.48 -0.06
C VAL A 87 6.30 -17.14 -0.13
N ILE A 88 6.34 -16.36 0.96
CA ILE A 88 5.68 -15.06 1.02
C ILE A 88 6.40 -14.04 0.12
N THR A 89 7.74 -14.00 0.15
CA THR A 89 8.51 -13.09 -0.71
C THR A 89 8.39 -13.44 -2.19
N ASP A 90 8.27 -14.72 -2.55
CA ASP A 90 8.00 -15.16 -3.91
C ASP A 90 6.57 -14.79 -4.35
N SER A 91 5.60 -14.95 -3.46
CA SER A 91 4.21 -14.55 -3.71
C SER A 91 4.11 -13.03 -3.95
N LEU A 92 4.78 -12.21 -3.13
CA LEU A 92 4.86 -10.77 -3.33
C LEU A 92 5.47 -10.43 -4.70
N SER A 93 6.58 -11.08 -5.07
CA SER A 93 7.21 -10.90 -6.37
C SER A 93 6.24 -11.17 -7.54
N ASN A 94 5.50 -12.27 -7.44
CA ASN A 94 4.53 -12.65 -8.47
C ASN A 94 3.37 -11.65 -8.57
N LEU A 95 2.86 -11.18 -7.42
CA LEU A 95 1.80 -10.15 -7.38
C LEU A 95 2.23 -8.85 -8.06
N LEU A 96 3.46 -8.40 -7.81
CA LEU A 96 3.99 -7.18 -8.42
C LEU A 96 4.15 -7.33 -9.95
N VAL A 97 4.65 -8.48 -10.42
CA VAL A 97 4.76 -8.76 -11.86
C VAL A 97 3.38 -8.78 -12.53
N VAL A 98 2.37 -9.36 -11.87
CA VAL A 98 0.99 -9.34 -12.38
C VAL A 98 0.43 -7.93 -12.40
N ALA A 99 0.65 -7.14 -11.34
CA ALA A 99 0.20 -5.74 -11.28
C ALA A 99 0.82 -4.89 -12.40
N GLU A 100 2.14 -5.02 -12.65
CA GLU A 100 2.82 -4.31 -13.73
C GLU A 100 2.31 -4.72 -15.13
N ARG A 101 1.88 -5.97 -15.32
CA ARG A 101 1.31 -6.45 -16.58
C ARG A 101 -0.15 -6.06 -16.78
N THR A 102 -0.85 -5.73 -15.69
CA THR A 102 -2.28 -5.46 -15.72
C THR A 102 -2.59 -3.97 -15.80
N PHE A 103 -1.69 -3.12 -15.35
CA PHE A 103 -1.85 -1.68 -15.33
C PHE A 103 -0.62 -0.98 -15.90
N HIS A 104 -0.82 0.10 -16.63
CA HIS A 104 0.24 1.02 -17.02
C HIS A 104 -0.01 2.42 -16.47
N LEU A 105 1.06 3.16 -16.23
CA LEU A 105 1.00 4.54 -15.78
C LEU A 105 0.75 5.44 -17.00
N GLU A 106 -0.24 6.32 -16.90
CA GLU A 106 -0.59 7.27 -17.93
C GLU A 106 -0.84 8.65 -17.33
N GLU A 107 -0.49 9.70 -18.08
CA GLU A 107 -0.82 11.07 -17.73
C GLU A 107 -2.10 11.50 -18.48
N VAL A 108 -3.18 11.70 -17.75
CA VAL A 108 -4.48 12.08 -18.32
C VAL A 108 -4.94 13.45 -17.81
N ALA A 109 -5.69 14.17 -18.63
CA ALA A 109 -6.37 15.38 -18.16
C ALA A 109 -7.44 15.00 -17.12
N VAL A 110 -7.61 15.79 -16.05
CA VAL A 110 -8.60 15.50 -15.00
C VAL A 110 -10.01 15.34 -15.55
N LYS A 111 -10.38 16.06 -16.62
CA LYS A 111 -11.66 15.92 -17.34
C LYS A 111 -11.84 14.59 -18.06
N ASN A 112 -10.75 13.87 -18.33
CA ASN A 112 -10.72 12.58 -19.04
C ASN A 112 -10.59 11.39 -18.09
N LEU A 113 -10.69 11.60 -16.78
CA LEU A 113 -10.73 10.51 -15.82
C LEU A 113 -11.96 9.62 -16.05
N GLU A 114 -11.73 8.31 -16.07
CA GLU A 114 -12.74 7.29 -16.31
C GLU A 114 -12.83 6.29 -15.16
N VAL A 115 -14.02 5.70 -14.99
CA VAL A 115 -14.23 4.66 -13.98
C VAL A 115 -13.32 3.44 -14.30
N GLY A 116 -12.63 2.95 -13.29
CA GLY A 116 -11.67 1.85 -13.40
C GLY A 116 -10.20 2.28 -13.46
N MET A 117 -9.94 3.57 -13.65
CA MET A 117 -8.60 4.13 -13.41
C MET A 117 -8.32 4.19 -11.91
N ARG A 118 -7.04 4.28 -11.55
CA ARG A 118 -6.60 4.51 -10.17
C ARG A 118 -5.62 5.66 -10.13
N LEU A 119 -5.76 6.57 -9.17
CA LEU A 119 -4.87 7.71 -9.02
C LEU A 119 -3.45 7.25 -8.64
N ALA A 120 -2.45 7.66 -9.41
CA ALA A 120 -1.04 7.42 -9.10
C ALA A 120 -0.41 8.59 -8.33
N GLN A 121 -1.15 9.67 -8.12
CA GLN A 121 -0.80 10.80 -7.28
C GLN A 121 -2.04 11.38 -6.60
N GLU A 122 -1.83 12.24 -5.61
CA GLU A 122 -2.94 12.92 -4.93
C GLU A 122 -3.67 13.89 -5.88
N LEU A 123 -4.99 13.91 -5.82
CA LEU A 123 -5.81 14.92 -6.46
C LEU A 123 -6.11 16.04 -5.47
N ARG A 124 -5.51 17.20 -5.72
CA ARG A 124 -5.71 18.41 -4.89
C ARG A 124 -6.31 19.54 -5.73
N LEU A 125 -7.04 20.43 -5.09
CA LEU A 125 -7.43 21.71 -5.66
C LEU A 125 -6.23 22.67 -5.68
N ASP A 126 -6.33 23.76 -6.43
CA ASP A 126 -5.28 24.79 -6.52
C ASP A 126 -4.97 25.46 -5.17
N ASP A 127 -5.93 25.45 -4.23
CA ASP A 127 -5.76 25.93 -2.85
C ASP A 127 -5.08 24.91 -1.92
N GLY A 128 -4.72 23.72 -2.45
CA GLY A 128 -4.08 22.61 -1.72
C GLY A 128 -5.04 21.65 -1.04
N PHE A 129 -6.37 21.86 -1.10
CA PHE A 129 -7.35 20.96 -0.51
C PHE A 129 -7.28 19.57 -1.15
N LEU A 130 -7.12 18.53 -0.32
CA LEU A 130 -7.05 17.13 -0.79
C LEU A 130 -8.46 16.63 -1.12
N VAL A 131 -8.68 16.27 -2.38
CA VAL A 131 -9.95 15.69 -2.87
C VAL A 131 -9.90 14.16 -2.87
N ALA A 132 -8.77 13.58 -3.30
CA ALA A 132 -8.58 12.13 -3.28
C ALA A 132 -7.07 11.80 -3.11
N SER A 133 -6.78 10.74 -2.36
CA SER A 133 -5.41 10.29 -2.08
C SER A 133 -4.82 9.51 -3.26
N CYS A 134 -3.50 9.44 -3.32
CA CYS A 134 -2.81 8.48 -4.18
C CYS A 134 -3.34 7.05 -3.87
N GLY A 135 -3.51 6.23 -4.91
CA GLY A 135 -4.07 4.88 -4.82
C GLY A 135 -5.61 4.81 -4.80
N ALA A 136 -6.32 5.95 -4.76
CA ALA A 136 -7.77 5.94 -4.81
C ALA A 136 -8.29 5.49 -6.19
N ASP A 137 -9.31 4.62 -6.18
CA ASP A 137 -9.99 4.20 -7.41
C ASP A 137 -10.88 5.34 -7.93
N VAL A 138 -10.81 5.57 -9.23
CA VAL A 138 -11.70 6.51 -9.92
C VAL A 138 -13.04 5.82 -10.11
N ASP A 139 -13.98 6.14 -9.24
CA ASP A 139 -15.33 5.65 -9.26
C ASP A 139 -16.34 6.75 -9.70
N ARG A 140 -17.61 6.38 -9.75
CA ARG A 140 -18.68 7.34 -10.11
C ARG A 140 -18.84 8.46 -9.07
N GLN A 141 -18.50 8.20 -7.80
CA GLN A 141 -18.60 9.20 -6.73
C GLN A 141 -17.51 10.25 -6.89
N LEU A 142 -16.25 9.83 -7.09
CA LEU A 142 -15.14 10.74 -7.33
C LEU A 142 -15.38 11.61 -8.57
N LEU A 143 -15.84 11.00 -9.69
CA LEU A 143 -16.17 11.77 -10.89
C LEU A 143 -17.29 12.78 -10.66
N LYS A 144 -18.29 12.46 -9.83
CA LYS A 144 -19.35 13.39 -9.45
C LYS A 144 -18.80 14.55 -8.60
N VAL A 145 -17.92 14.26 -7.66
CA VAL A 145 -17.24 15.29 -6.85
C VAL A 145 -16.45 16.24 -7.74
N ILE A 146 -15.63 15.72 -8.66
CA ILE A 146 -14.85 16.54 -9.61
C ILE A 146 -15.77 17.44 -10.46
N ARG A 147 -16.88 16.90 -10.97
CA ARG A 147 -17.85 17.68 -11.75
C ARG A 147 -18.49 18.78 -10.92
N ASN A 148 -18.84 18.51 -9.67
CA ASN A 148 -19.42 19.49 -8.77
C ASN A 148 -18.45 20.66 -8.52
N TYR A 149 -17.17 20.36 -8.23
CA TYR A 149 -16.17 21.40 -8.09
C TYR A 149 -16.03 22.24 -9.36
N ASN A 150 -15.89 21.60 -10.52
CA ASN A 150 -15.79 22.31 -11.80
C ASN A 150 -17.02 23.21 -12.10
N SER A 151 -18.20 22.85 -11.59
CA SER A 151 -19.40 23.67 -11.76
C SER A 151 -19.49 24.87 -10.81
N CYS A 152 -18.74 24.86 -9.73
CA CYS A 152 -18.70 25.93 -8.74
C CYS A 152 -17.66 27.01 -9.03
N TYR A 153 -16.72 26.76 -9.95
CA TYR A 153 -15.62 27.67 -10.28
C TYR A 153 -15.70 28.09 -11.75
N ALA A 154 -15.27 29.31 -12.06
CA ALA A 154 -15.23 29.82 -13.43
C ALA A 154 -14.18 29.11 -14.30
N GLU A 155 -13.06 28.69 -13.65
CA GLU A 155 -12.03 27.87 -14.23
C GLU A 155 -11.88 26.58 -13.40
N SER A 156 -11.36 25.50 -14.00
CA SER A 156 -11.18 24.24 -13.28
C SER A 156 -10.22 24.43 -12.11
N PRO A 157 -10.62 24.12 -10.86
CA PRO A 157 -9.77 24.27 -9.70
C PRO A 157 -8.79 23.07 -9.54
N PHE A 158 -8.68 22.23 -10.55
CA PHE A 158 -7.83 21.05 -10.57
C PHE A 158 -6.64 21.23 -11.50
N PRO A 159 -5.53 20.51 -11.27
CA PRO A 159 -4.40 20.47 -12.18
C PRO A 159 -4.86 20.03 -13.59
N SER A 160 -4.22 20.56 -14.63
CA SER A 160 -4.58 20.24 -16.00
C SER A 160 -4.42 18.76 -16.35
N LYS A 161 -3.46 18.09 -15.69
CA LYS A 161 -3.11 16.67 -15.87
C LYS A 161 -2.86 15.99 -14.54
N LEU A 162 -3.06 14.68 -14.54
CA LEU A 162 -2.91 13.81 -13.37
C LEU A 162 -2.33 12.48 -13.81
N GLN A 163 -1.44 11.92 -13.00
CA GLN A 163 -0.95 10.56 -13.21
C GLN A 163 -1.96 9.54 -12.67
N VAL A 164 -2.29 8.58 -13.50
CA VAL A 164 -3.20 7.47 -13.18
C VAL A 164 -2.62 6.15 -13.63
N THR A 165 -3.02 5.07 -13.02
CA THR A 165 -2.84 3.73 -13.55
C THR A 165 -4.11 3.30 -14.30
N VAL A 166 -3.93 2.86 -15.53
CA VAL A 166 -5.00 2.42 -16.43
C VAL A 166 -4.89 0.91 -16.63
N PRO A 167 -5.99 0.15 -16.53
CA PRO A 167 -5.97 -1.27 -16.83
C PRO A 167 -5.60 -1.49 -18.30
N ILE A 168 -4.70 -2.43 -18.56
CA ILE A 168 -4.36 -2.84 -19.93
C ILE A 168 -5.53 -3.66 -20.45
N ALA A 169 -6.22 -3.14 -21.48
CA ALA A 169 -7.26 -3.90 -22.18
C ALA A 169 -6.65 -5.12 -22.85
N HIS A 170 -7.18 -6.30 -22.57
CA HIS A 170 -6.84 -7.56 -23.22
C HIS A 170 -7.74 -7.81 -24.41
#